data_75af4ddbc1e4818b82a520cd7b98dfcb
#
_entry.id   75af4ddbc1e4818b82a520cd7b98dfcb
#
_cell.length_a   1.000
_cell.length_b   1.000
_cell.length_c   1.000
_cell.angle_alpha   90.00
_cell.angle_beta   90.00
_cell.angle_gamma   90.00
#
_symmetry.space_group_name_H-M   'P 1'
#
loop_
_entity.id
_entity.type
_entity.pdbx_description
1 polymer ?
#
loop_
_entity_poly.entity_id
_entity_poly.type
_entity_poly.pdbx_seq_one_letter_code
_entity_poly.pdbx_strand_id
1 'polypeptide(L)'
;SRKALKPRIKPEECNGKAEMLKLIRGYQQMEQYSEEDWDELRTVYLGMCGKVDALFQRFCDGLKDAGIYDDSAIFFFSDHGDFAGDYGLTEKAQNTFEDCLTRVPLLIKPPKECGVEPGITDSMVELIDFYATAMDYAGVTPHRTQFGLSLKHVVEDRTQEHRAFVCCEGGRLPGEIHCDEYHGAGPEGPNRQFVYWPKMMAQTDDYAHAKGNMIRTKQWK
;
A
#
# COMPACT_ATOMS: atom_id res chain seq x y z
N SER A 1 -11.37 18.84 11.09
CA SER A 1 -10.67 19.76 12.01
C SER A 1 -9.20 19.37 12.07
N ARG A 2 -8.27 20.31 11.81
CA ARG A 2 -6.81 20.10 11.89
C ARG A 2 -6.35 19.47 13.22
N LYS A 3 -7.08 19.69 14.29
CA LYS A 3 -6.80 19.11 15.62
C LYS A 3 -6.95 17.58 15.70
N ALA A 4 -7.56 16.94 14.72
CA ALA A 4 -7.76 15.49 14.70
C ALA A 4 -6.63 14.71 13.98
N LEU A 5 -5.67 15.42 13.37
CA LEU A 5 -4.56 14.77 12.68
C LEU A 5 -3.57 14.20 13.71
N LYS A 6 -3.18 12.94 13.52
CA LYS A 6 -2.07 12.37 14.29
C LYS A 6 -0.77 13.09 13.92
N PRO A 7 0.19 13.21 14.84
CA PRO A 7 1.52 13.72 14.51
C PRO A 7 2.15 12.92 13.35
N ARG A 8 2.86 13.62 12.47
CA ARG A 8 3.66 12.98 11.42
C ARG A 8 4.92 12.35 12.01
N ILE A 9 5.40 11.30 11.38
CA ILE A 9 6.78 10.84 11.60
C ILE A 9 7.71 11.90 11.00
N LYS A 10 8.67 12.36 11.78
CA LYS A 10 9.52 13.46 11.37
C LYS A 10 10.63 13.02 10.40
N PRO A 11 11.14 13.94 9.56
CA PRO A 11 12.21 13.62 8.59
C PRO A 11 13.49 13.06 9.24
N GLU A 12 13.78 13.45 10.47
CA GLU A 12 14.97 12.99 11.21
C GLU A 12 14.94 11.48 11.47
N GLU A 13 13.75 10.88 11.48
CA GLU A 13 13.58 9.44 11.63
C GLU A 13 13.96 8.65 10.37
N CYS A 14 14.29 9.35 9.27
CA CYS A 14 14.95 8.76 8.10
C CYS A 14 16.42 8.38 8.35
N ASN A 15 17.03 8.77 9.46
CA ASN A 15 18.41 8.43 9.76
C ASN A 15 18.55 6.91 9.91
N GLY A 16 19.48 6.32 9.13
CA GLY A 16 19.67 4.86 9.09
C GLY A 16 18.69 4.10 8.19
N LYS A 17 17.79 4.77 7.49
CA LYS A 17 16.91 4.17 6.48
C LYS A 17 17.50 4.28 5.07
N ALA A 18 16.81 3.72 4.09
CA ALA A 18 17.23 3.74 2.70
C ALA A 18 17.56 5.15 2.21
N GLU A 19 18.70 5.32 1.57
CA GLU A 19 19.18 6.61 1.05
C GLU A 19 18.19 7.23 0.05
N MET A 20 17.48 6.40 -0.70
CA MET A 20 16.43 6.83 -1.63
C MET A 20 15.42 7.80 -0.99
N LEU A 21 15.04 7.60 0.27
CA LEU A 21 14.10 8.49 0.95
C LEU A 21 14.63 9.93 1.07
N LYS A 22 15.91 10.07 1.35
CA LYS A 22 16.57 11.38 1.45
C LYS A 22 16.70 12.03 0.09
N LEU A 23 17.11 11.25 -0.92
CA LEU A 23 17.26 11.73 -2.29
C LEU A 23 15.92 12.22 -2.87
N ILE A 24 14.86 11.45 -2.72
CA ILE A 24 13.52 11.86 -3.17
C ILE A 24 13.10 13.15 -2.48
N ARG A 25 13.26 13.25 -1.17
CA ARG A 25 12.90 14.46 -0.41
C ARG A 25 13.68 15.68 -0.90
N GLY A 26 14.99 15.54 -1.12
CA GLY A 26 15.84 16.60 -1.66
C GLY A 26 15.42 17.02 -3.06
N TYR A 27 15.24 16.08 -3.98
CA TYR A 27 14.81 16.37 -5.34
C TYR A 27 13.40 16.97 -5.43
N GLN A 28 12.50 16.58 -4.53
CA GLN A 28 11.14 17.15 -4.43
C GLN A 28 11.12 18.49 -3.68
N GLN A 29 12.26 18.95 -3.14
CA GLN A 29 12.39 20.19 -2.38
C GLN A 29 11.43 20.29 -1.18
N MET A 30 11.09 19.16 -0.58
CA MET A 30 10.09 19.08 0.49
C MET A 30 10.58 19.65 1.83
N GLU A 31 11.85 20.01 1.94
CA GLU A 31 12.41 20.69 3.09
C GLU A 31 11.85 22.12 3.27
N GLN A 32 11.26 22.68 2.21
CA GLN A 32 10.65 24.01 2.23
C GLN A 32 9.23 24.01 2.80
N TYR A 33 8.62 22.85 2.99
CA TYR A 33 7.23 22.74 3.43
C TYR A 33 7.13 23.04 4.93
N SER A 34 6.24 23.97 5.25
CA SER A 34 5.87 24.29 6.63
C SER A 34 4.98 23.18 7.23
N GLU A 35 4.80 23.19 8.54
CA GLU A 35 3.85 22.28 9.19
C GLU A 35 2.41 22.53 8.71
N GLU A 36 2.07 23.74 8.29
CA GLU A 36 0.76 24.08 7.75
C GLU A 36 0.55 23.44 6.37
N ASP A 37 1.57 23.43 5.50
CA ASP A 37 1.51 22.77 4.20
C ASP A 37 1.30 21.27 4.36
N TRP A 38 1.99 20.65 5.32
CA TRP A 38 1.80 19.24 5.63
C TRP A 38 0.41 18.93 6.20
N ASP A 39 -0.14 19.78 7.03
CA ASP A 39 -1.48 19.61 7.56
C ASP A 39 -2.54 19.78 6.48
N GLU A 40 -2.33 20.70 5.53
CA GLU A 40 -3.21 20.85 4.37
C GLU A 40 -3.19 19.61 3.48
N LEU A 41 -1.99 19.13 3.11
CA LEU A 41 -1.81 17.90 2.34
C LEU A 41 -2.55 16.72 2.98
N ARG A 42 -2.36 16.50 4.28
CA ARG A 42 -3.02 15.40 5.01
C ARG A 42 -4.53 15.58 5.11
N THR A 43 -4.99 16.80 5.21
CA THR A 43 -6.42 17.10 5.21
C THR A 43 -7.05 16.75 3.86
N VAL A 44 -6.38 17.08 2.76
CA VAL A 44 -6.81 16.69 1.41
C VAL A 44 -6.78 15.17 1.24
N TYR A 45 -5.70 14.51 1.69
CA TYR A 45 -5.58 13.06 1.64
C TYR A 45 -6.74 12.36 2.39
N LEU A 46 -7.05 12.79 3.59
CA LEU A 46 -8.19 12.25 4.36
C LEU A 46 -9.54 12.54 3.68
N GLY A 47 -9.66 13.69 3.04
CA GLY A 47 -10.84 14.02 2.22
C GLY A 47 -11.01 13.06 1.04
N MET A 48 -9.91 12.69 0.39
CA MET A 48 -9.91 11.67 -0.67
C MET A 48 -10.29 10.27 -0.14
N CYS A 49 -9.77 9.88 1.03
CA CYS A 49 -10.19 8.64 1.69
C CYS A 49 -11.70 8.63 1.96
N GLY A 50 -12.27 9.72 2.47
CA GLY A 50 -13.71 9.84 2.68
C GLY A 50 -14.51 9.75 1.39
N LYS A 51 -13.98 10.27 0.27
CA LYS A 51 -14.62 10.12 -1.05
C LYS A 51 -14.61 8.66 -1.52
N VAL A 52 -13.49 7.95 -1.34
CA VAL A 52 -13.38 6.54 -1.69
C VAL A 52 -14.36 5.70 -0.86
N ASP A 53 -14.45 5.98 0.45
CA ASP A 53 -15.42 5.32 1.34
C ASP A 53 -16.87 5.51 0.85
N ALA A 54 -17.25 6.73 0.51
CA ALA A 54 -18.57 7.03 -0.05
C ALA A 54 -18.84 6.32 -1.40
N LEU A 55 -17.82 6.17 -2.24
CA LEU A 55 -17.93 5.41 -3.50
C LEU A 55 -18.09 3.91 -3.23
N PHE A 56 -17.36 3.37 -2.24
CA PHE A 56 -17.50 1.98 -1.85
C PHE A 56 -18.89 1.69 -1.25
N GLN A 57 -19.42 2.62 -0.45
CA GLN A 57 -20.80 2.52 0.04
C GLN A 57 -21.80 2.43 -1.13
N ARG A 58 -21.68 3.33 -2.12
CA ARG A 58 -22.55 3.31 -3.31
C ARG A 58 -22.44 2.02 -4.12
N PHE A 59 -21.23 1.46 -4.21
CA PHE A 59 -21.02 0.15 -4.84
C PHE A 59 -21.77 -0.95 -4.09
N CYS A 60 -21.63 -1.00 -2.77
CA CYS A 60 -22.36 -1.97 -1.95
C CYS A 60 -23.90 -1.81 -2.05
N ASP A 61 -24.39 -0.57 -2.10
CA ASP A 61 -25.82 -0.31 -2.25
C ASP A 61 -26.32 -0.78 -3.62
N GLY A 62 -25.56 -0.56 -4.69
CA GLY A 62 -25.88 -1.10 -6.01
C GLY A 62 -25.96 -2.63 -6.05
N LEU A 63 -25.09 -3.34 -5.31
CA LEU A 63 -25.18 -4.80 -5.18
C LEU A 63 -26.43 -5.24 -4.41
N LYS A 64 -26.84 -4.49 -3.38
CA LYS A 64 -28.07 -4.75 -2.63
C LYS A 64 -29.29 -4.53 -3.49
N ASP A 65 -29.33 -3.42 -4.25
CA ASP A 65 -30.43 -3.11 -5.16
C ASP A 65 -30.56 -4.17 -6.27
N ALA A 66 -29.45 -4.73 -6.71
CA ALA A 66 -29.40 -5.85 -7.66
C ALA A 66 -29.74 -7.21 -7.03
N GLY A 67 -29.89 -7.31 -5.71
CA GLY A 67 -30.20 -8.54 -4.99
C GLY A 67 -29.06 -9.55 -4.93
N ILE A 68 -27.81 -9.14 -5.21
CA ILE A 68 -26.63 -10.04 -5.25
C ILE A 68 -25.61 -9.78 -4.15
N TYR A 69 -25.85 -8.80 -3.27
CA TYR A 69 -24.92 -8.44 -2.19
C TYR A 69 -24.65 -9.63 -1.25
N ASP A 70 -25.69 -10.34 -0.85
CA ASP A 70 -25.59 -11.45 0.09
C ASP A 70 -24.78 -12.62 -0.49
N ASP A 71 -24.91 -12.89 -1.77
CA ASP A 71 -24.23 -13.99 -2.47
C ASP A 71 -22.81 -13.64 -2.94
N SER A 72 -22.40 -12.37 -2.81
CA SER A 72 -21.12 -11.90 -3.29
C SER A 72 -20.03 -12.00 -2.23
N ALA A 73 -18.83 -12.42 -2.63
CA ALA A 73 -17.59 -12.15 -1.92
C ALA A 73 -17.08 -10.77 -2.35
N ILE A 74 -16.86 -9.85 -1.40
CA ILE A 74 -16.41 -8.49 -1.68
C ILE A 74 -15.06 -8.28 -1.01
N PHE A 75 -14.11 -7.75 -1.78
CA PHE A 75 -12.77 -7.42 -1.32
C PHE A 75 -12.53 -5.92 -1.49
N PHE A 76 -12.08 -5.26 -0.44
CA PHE A 76 -11.64 -3.88 -0.49
C PHE A 76 -10.24 -3.80 0.10
N PHE A 77 -9.28 -3.34 -0.69
CA PHE A 77 -7.89 -3.20 -0.28
C PHE A 77 -7.18 -2.11 -1.10
N SER A 78 -5.99 -1.71 -0.66
CA SER A 78 -5.09 -0.86 -1.43
C SER A 78 -3.87 -1.67 -1.87
N ASP A 79 -3.32 -1.35 -3.04
CA ASP A 79 -2.10 -1.96 -3.58
C ASP A 79 -0.85 -1.55 -2.78
N HIS A 80 -0.81 -0.32 -2.33
CA HIS A 80 0.21 0.25 -1.45
C HIS A 80 -0.40 1.40 -0.64
N GLY A 81 0.32 1.86 0.37
CA GLY A 81 -0.02 3.06 1.12
C GLY A 81 0.61 4.33 0.55
N ASP A 82 0.64 5.37 1.35
CA ASP A 82 1.18 6.69 1.03
C ASP A 82 1.87 7.28 2.23
N PHE A 83 2.96 7.98 2.03
CA PHE A 83 3.65 8.68 3.12
C PHE A 83 2.80 9.78 3.74
N ALA A 84 2.02 10.48 2.94
CA ALA A 84 1.11 11.54 3.39
C ALA A 84 1.75 12.50 4.40
N GLY A 85 3.01 12.85 4.18
CA GLY A 85 3.82 13.72 5.03
C GLY A 85 4.69 13.01 6.06
N ASP A 86 4.52 11.72 6.29
CA ASP A 86 5.44 10.96 7.13
C ASP A 86 6.85 10.97 6.53
N TYR A 87 7.87 11.08 7.36
CA TYR A 87 9.28 11.23 6.96
C TYR A 87 9.56 12.47 6.09
N GLY A 88 8.63 13.42 6.01
CA GLY A 88 8.71 14.57 5.09
C GLY A 88 8.61 14.16 3.63
N LEU A 89 7.79 13.17 3.32
CA LEU A 89 7.61 12.61 1.98
C LEU A 89 6.13 12.60 1.57
N THR A 90 5.89 12.58 0.28
CA THR A 90 4.57 12.37 -0.33
C THR A 90 4.58 11.14 -1.21
N GLU A 91 3.40 10.58 -1.46
CA GLU A 91 3.21 9.40 -2.29
C GLU A 91 3.94 8.16 -1.76
N LYS A 92 4.32 7.29 -2.66
CA LYS A 92 5.10 6.07 -2.42
C LYS A 92 6.52 6.22 -2.94
N ALA A 93 7.42 5.37 -2.48
CA ALA A 93 8.74 5.20 -3.08
C ALA A 93 9.01 3.70 -3.26
N GLN A 94 9.70 3.35 -4.35
CA GLN A 94 10.20 2.01 -4.53
C GLN A 94 11.23 1.68 -3.46
N ASN A 95 11.42 0.40 -3.21
CA ASN A 95 12.50 -0.08 -2.37
C ASN A 95 12.46 0.44 -0.93
N THR A 96 11.26 0.78 -0.47
CA THR A 96 11.00 1.24 0.90
C THR A 96 9.84 0.46 1.49
N PHE A 97 10.01 0.01 2.74
CA PHE A 97 9.09 -0.91 3.39
C PHE A 97 8.45 -0.33 4.64
N GLU A 98 8.29 0.99 4.68
CA GLU A 98 7.68 1.68 5.82
C GLU A 98 6.22 1.25 6.00
N ASP A 99 5.76 1.20 7.24
CA ASP A 99 4.40 0.71 7.55
C ASP A 99 3.31 1.53 6.87
N CYS A 100 3.54 2.83 6.67
CA CYS A 100 2.62 3.67 5.92
C CYS A 100 2.46 3.26 4.45
N LEU A 101 3.41 2.48 3.90
CA LEU A 101 3.35 1.96 2.54
C LEU A 101 2.92 0.51 2.46
N THR A 102 3.36 -0.32 3.42
CA THR A 102 3.18 -1.79 3.35
C THR A 102 2.00 -2.30 4.16
N ARG A 103 1.55 -1.56 5.17
CA ARG A 103 0.40 -1.93 5.99
C ARG A 103 -0.86 -1.25 5.48
N VAL A 104 -1.45 -1.83 4.44
CA VAL A 104 -2.65 -1.32 3.78
C VAL A 104 -3.94 -1.91 4.37
N PRO A 105 -5.10 -1.26 4.18
CA PRO A 105 -6.37 -1.85 4.55
C PRO A 105 -6.65 -3.10 3.71
N LEU A 106 -7.23 -4.12 4.34
CA LEU A 106 -7.79 -5.28 3.67
C LEU A 106 -9.09 -5.64 4.38
N LEU A 107 -10.21 -5.54 3.67
CA LEU A 107 -11.53 -5.94 4.14
C LEU A 107 -12.06 -7.04 3.23
N ILE A 108 -12.59 -8.09 3.83
CA ILE A 108 -13.21 -9.20 3.12
C ILE A 108 -14.61 -9.41 3.68
N LYS A 109 -15.61 -9.27 2.82
CA LYS A 109 -16.98 -9.67 3.11
C LYS A 109 -17.25 -10.98 2.35
N PRO A 110 -17.35 -12.12 3.02
CA PRO A 110 -17.70 -13.39 2.37
C PRO A 110 -19.19 -13.42 1.97
N PRO A 111 -19.61 -14.38 1.14
CA PRO A 111 -21.04 -14.68 0.98
C PRO A 111 -21.73 -14.92 2.33
N LYS A 112 -22.97 -14.53 2.43
CA LYS A 112 -23.75 -14.62 3.69
C LYS A 112 -23.90 -16.05 4.18
N GLU A 113 -23.97 -17.02 3.26
CA GLU A 113 -24.06 -18.45 3.59
C GLU A 113 -22.88 -18.96 4.42
N CYS A 114 -21.72 -18.28 4.38
CA CYS A 114 -20.56 -18.61 5.21
C CYS A 114 -20.81 -18.35 6.71
N GLY A 115 -21.86 -17.63 7.09
CA GLY A 115 -22.26 -17.41 8.48
C GLY A 115 -21.23 -16.65 9.32
N VAL A 116 -20.39 -15.82 8.69
CA VAL A 116 -19.27 -15.12 9.36
C VAL A 116 -19.77 -13.83 10.00
N GLU A 117 -19.50 -13.68 11.30
CA GLU A 117 -19.75 -12.43 12.02
C GLU A 117 -18.63 -11.40 11.77
N PRO A 118 -18.99 -10.11 11.59
CA PRO A 118 -18.00 -9.05 11.39
C PRO A 118 -16.99 -8.97 12.53
N GLY A 119 -15.73 -8.69 12.21
CA GLY A 119 -14.69 -8.51 13.21
C GLY A 119 -13.31 -8.24 12.60
N ILE A 120 -12.32 -8.16 13.46
CA ILE A 120 -10.92 -7.88 13.11
C ILE A 120 -10.07 -9.08 13.52
N THR A 121 -9.06 -9.40 12.72
CA THR A 121 -8.01 -10.36 13.05
C THR A 121 -6.65 -9.68 13.02
N ASP A 122 -5.72 -10.15 13.84
CA ASP A 122 -4.30 -9.76 13.84
C ASP A 122 -3.43 -10.77 13.07
N SER A 123 -4.03 -11.67 12.33
CA SER A 123 -3.32 -12.62 11.49
C SER A 123 -2.50 -11.90 10.43
N MET A 124 -1.26 -12.35 10.23
CA MET A 124 -0.38 -11.78 9.23
C MET A 124 -0.76 -12.29 7.84
N VAL A 125 -1.02 -11.36 6.92
CA VAL A 125 -1.50 -11.64 5.57
C VAL A 125 -0.71 -10.82 4.54
N GLU A 126 -0.71 -11.27 3.30
CA GLU A 126 -0.08 -10.59 2.18
C GLU A 126 -1.10 -10.34 1.07
N LEU A 127 -0.92 -9.27 0.27
CA LEU A 127 -1.83 -9.00 -0.86
C LEU A 127 -1.83 -10.11 -1.91
N ILE A 128 -0.76 -10.88 -2.02
CA ILE A 128 -0.70 -12.05 -2.90
C ILE A 128 -1.76 -13.11 -2.53
N ASP A 129 -2.25 -13.10 -1.29
CA ASP A 129 -3.27 -14.02 -0.81
C ASP A 129 -4.67 -13.73 -1.39
N PHE A 130 -4.86 -12.51 -1.92
CA PHE A 130 -6.13 -12.10 -2.55
C PHE A 130 -6.55 -13.07 -3.67
N TYR A 131 -5.65 -13.37 -4.61
CA TYR A 131 -5.98 -14.25 -5.73
C TYR A 131 -6.42 -15.64 -5.26
N ALA A 132 -5.64 -16.25 -4.36
CA ALA A 132 -5.97 -17.57 -3.82
C ALA A 132 -7.33 -17.56 -3.09
N THR A 133 -7.61 -16.49 -2.34
CA THR A 133 -8.87 -16.34 -1.60
C THR A 133 -10.06 -16.16 -2.53
N ALA A 134 -9.91 -15.33 -3.57
CA ALA A 134 -10.96 -15.09 -4.56
C ALA A 134 -11.31 -16.37 -5.33
N MET A 135 -10.29 -17.14 -5.73
CA MET A 135 -10.48 -18.41 -6.41
C MET A 135 -11.17 -19.45 -5.51
N ASP A 136 -10.83 -19.50 -4.24
CA ASP A 136 -11.42 -20.39 -3.25
C ASP A 136 -12.92 -20.08 -3.02
N TYR A 137 -13.29 -18.80 -2.88
CA TYR A 137 -14.70 -18.41 -2.81
C TYR A 137 -15.46 -18.69 -4.11
N ALA A 138 -14.80 -18.59 -5.26
CA ALA A 138 -15.39 -18.91 -6.55
C ALA A 138 -15.48 -20.43 -6.83
N GLY A 139 -14.91 -21.28 -5.99
CA GLY A 139 -14.83 -22.74 -6.22
C GLY A 139 -14.00 -23.11 -7.43
N VAL A 140 -13.02 -22.28 -7.81
CA VAL A 140 -12.18 -22.45 -9.01
C VAL A 140 -10.77 -22.85 -8.62
N THR A 141 -10.26 -23.92 -9.20
CA THR A 141 -8.86 -24.33 -9.02
C THR A 141 -7.96 -23.53 -9.94
N PRO A 142 -6.92 -22.84 -9.41
CA PRO A 142 -5.95 -22.10 -10.23
C PRO A 142 -5.24 -23.01 -11.24
N HIS A 143 -5.15 -22.59 -12.50
CA HIS A 143 -4.46 -23.33 -13.55
C HIS A 143 -2.94 -23.09 -13.59
N ARG A 144 -2.45 -22.09 -12.85
CA ARG A 144 -1.03 -21.72 -12.81
C ARG A 144 -0.53 -21.74 -11.39
N THR A 145 0.78 -21.93 -11.22
CA THR A 145 1.45 -21.79 -9.93
C THR A 145 1.20 -20.37 -9.41
N GLN A 146 0.79 -20.29 -8.17
CA GLN A 146 0.61 -19.05 -7.41
C GLN A 146 1.16 -19.27 -6.00
N PHE A 147 1.59 -18.20 -5.34
CA PHE A 147 2.27 -18.25 -4.04
C PHE A 147 1.39 -17.76 -2.88
N GLY A 148 0.23 -17.20 -3.19
CA GLY A 148 -0.74 -16.79 -2.19
C GLY A 148 -1.43 -17.99 -1.54
N LEU A 149 -1.89 -17.81 -0.33
CA LEU A 149 -2.67 -18.78 0.43
C LEU A 149 -4.08 -18.22 0.67
N SER A 150 -5.11 -19.08 0.58
CA SER A 150 -6.47 -18.62 0.85
C SER A 150 -6.64 -18.15 2.28
N LEU A 151 -7.25 -16.96 2.43
CA LEU A 151 -7.61 -16.37 3.73
C LEU A 151 -8.96 -16.87 4.26
N LYS A 152 -9.63 -17.79 3.56
CA LYS A 152 -10.97 -18.23 3.92
C LYS A 152 -11.06 -18.74 5.36
N HIS A 153 -10.09 -19.57 5.79
CA HIS A 153 -10.04 -20.09 7.17
C HIS A 153 -9.92 -18.97 8.23
N VAL A 154 -9.16 -17.89 7.94
CA VAL A 154 -9.02 -16.73 8.85
C VAL A 154 -10.28 -15.89 8.85
N VAL A 155 -10.97 -15.79 7.72
CA VAL A 155 -12.27 -15.08 7.63
C VAL A 155 -13.34 -15.84 8.41
N GLU A 156 -13.37 -17.16 8.33
CA GLU A 156 -14.31 -18.03 9.04
C GLU A 156 -14.02 -18.11 10.54
N ASP A 157 -12.74 -18.15 10.91
CA ASP A 157 -12.30 -18.16 12.30
C ASP A 157 -11.13 -17.18 12.51
N ARG A 158 -11.44 -16.01 13.07
CA ARG A 158 -10.49 -14.91 13.33
C ARG A 158 -9.37 -15.24 14.31
N THR A 159 -9.48 -16.33 15.05
CA THR A 159 -8.46 -16.79 16.00
C THR A 159 -7.35 -17.57 15.33
N GLN A 160 -7.55 -17.98 14.09
CA GLN A 160 -6.56 -18.74 13.34
C GLN A 160 -5.41 -17.87 12.87
N GLU A 161 -4.22 -18.45 12.89
CA GLU A 161 -3.02 -17.85 12.33
C GLU A 161 -2.88 -18.27 10.87
N HIS A 162 -2.47 -17.32 10.03
CA HIS A 162 -2.29 -17.57 8.60
C HIS A 162 -0.82 -17.76 8.23
N ARG A 163 0.01 -16.78 8.61
CA ARG A 163 1.45 -16.77 8.34
C ARG A 163 2.24 -16.46 9.59
N ALA A 164 3.38 -17.13 9.79
CA ALA A 164 4.32 -16.79 10.86
C ALA A 164 5.07 -15.47 10.57
N PHE A 165 5.24 -15.15 9.29
CA PHE A 165 5.87 -13.92 8.80
C PHE A 165 5.29 -13.54 7.46
N VAL A 166 5.49 -12.28 7.07
CA VAL A 166 5.16 -11.74 5.74
C VAL A 166 6.41 -11.12 5.12
N CYS A 167 6.46 -11.14 3.79
CA CYS A 167 7.58 -10.63 3.01
C CYS A 167 7.15 -9.49 2.10
N CYS A 168 8.09 -8.60 1.81
CA CYS A 168 7.96 -7.61 0.76
C CYS A 168 9.31 -7.45 0.07
N GLU A 169 9.29 -7.35 -1.26
CA GLU A 169 10.48 -7.15 -2.06
C GLU A 169 10.36 -5.83 -2.82
N GLY A 170 11.49 -5.16 -3.01
CA GLY A 170 11.56 -3.93 -3.78
C GLY A 170 12.94 -3.70 -4.39
N GLY A 171 13.03 -2.67 -5.23
CA GLY A 171 14.26 -2.33 -5.91
C GLY A 171 14.60 -3.23 -7.10
N ARG A 172 15.76 -2.97 -7.68
CA ARG A 172 16.27 -3.71 -8.84
C ARG A 172 17.77 -3.96 -8.69
N LEU A 173 18.30 -4.91 -9.43
CA LEU A 173 19.74 -5.09 -9.55
C LEU A 173 20.30 -4.11 -10.59
N PRO A 174 21.57 -3.68 -10.44
CA PRO A 174 22.24 -2.93 -11.47
C PRO A 174 22.15 -3.65 -12.83
N GLY A 175 21.76 -2.92 -13.89
CA GLY A 175 21.60 -3.48 -15.22
C GLY A 175 20.26 -4.15 -15.53
N GLU A 176 19.32 -4.23 -14.60
CA GLU A 176 17.93 -4.65 -14.86
C GLU A 176 17.15 -3.52 -15.56
N ILE A 177 17.41 -3.31 -16.83
CA ILE A 177 16.85 -2.20 -17.65
C ILE A 177 15.32 -2.22 -17.66
N HIS A 178 14.70 -3.40 -17.58
CA HIS A 178 13.25 -3.54 -17.60
C HIS A 178 12.56 -2.98 -16.36
N CYS A 179 13.32 -2.83 -15.27
CA CYS A 179 12.83 -2.23 -14.02
C CYS A 179 13.22 -0.76 -13.92
N ASP A 180 13.83 -0.20 -14.96
CA ASP A 180 14.20 1.21 -15.00
C ASP A 180 12.96 2.06 -15.29
N GLU A 181 12.60 2.93 -14.35
CA GLU A 181 11.52 3.90 -14.54
C GLU A 181 11.97 5.14 -15.33
N TYR A 182 13.21 5.18 -15.78
CA TYR A 182 13.74 6.27 -16.59
C TYR A 182 13.18 6.24 -18.01
N HIS A 183 11.92 6.63 -18.13
CA HIS A 183 11.24 6.72 -19.42
C HIS A 183 11.21 8.15 -19.98
N GLY A 184 12.38 8.76 -20.06
CA GLY A 184 12.64 9.77 -21.08
C GLY A 184 12.05 11.16 -20.94
N ALA A 185 11.57 11.59 -19.80
CA ALA A 185 11.18 12.98 -19.64
C ALA A 185 11.96 13.65 -18.50
N GLY A 186 13.18 14.07 -18.82
CA GLY A 186 13.91 14.98 -17.93
C GLY A 186 13.12 16.26 -17.67
N PRO A 187 13.66 17.19 -16.85
CA PRO A 187 12.97 18.43 -16.46
C PRO A 187 12.55 19.30 -17.65
N GLU A 188 13.05 19.02 -18.84
CA GLU A 188 12.72 19.73 -20.08
C GLU A 188 11.71 19.01 -20.98
N GLY A 189 11.28 17.80 -20.63
CA GLY A 189 10.32 17.02 -21.42
C GLY A 189 8.87 17.51 -21.29
N PRO A 190 7.98 17.13 -22.24
CA PRO A 190 6.59 17.57 -22.26
C PRO A 190 5.78 17.16 -21.02
N ASN A 191 6.27 16.18 -20.28
CA ASN A 191 5.64 15.66 -19.07
C ASN A 191 6.48 15.97 -17.82
N ARG A 192 6.76 17.24 -17.57
CA ARG A 192 7.33 17.70 -16.30
C ARG A 192 6.45 17.28 -15.12
N GLN A 193 6.48 16.01 -14.79
CA GLN A 193 5.80 15.53 -13.59
C GLN A 193 6.76 15.67 -12.41
N PHE A 194 6.60 16.75 -11.67
CA PHE A 194 7.38 17.05 -10.46
C PHE A 194 7.42 15.90 -9.44
N VAL A 195 6.43 15.04 -9.47
CA VAL A 195 6.35 13.88 -8.58
C VAL A 195 7.20 12.71 -9.07
N TYR A 196 7.23 12.47 -10.37
CA TYR A 196 7.93 11.33 -10.97
C TYR A 196 9.43 11.59 -11.17
N TRP A 197 9.76 12.78 -11.64
CA TRP A 197 11.14 13.19 -11.91
C TRP A 197 12.09 13.02 -10.71
N PRO A 198 11.78 13.48 -9.50
CA PRO A 198 12.62 13.28 -8.35
C PRO A 198 12.89 11.80 -8.03
N LYS A 199 11.91 10.94 -8.23
CA LYS A 199 12.06 9.49 -8.03
C LYS A 199 12.98 8.86 -9.06
N MET A 200 12.88 9.30 -10.32
CA MET A 200 13.79 8.89 -11.39
C MET A 200 15.22 9.33 -11.10
N MET A 201 15.40 10.57 -10.66
CA MET A 201 16.73 11.07 -10.29
C MET A 201 17.35 10.32 -9.12
N ALA A 202 16.53 9.93 -8.13
CA ALA A 202 17.00 9.09 -7.03
C ALA A 202 17.46 7.70 -7.49
N GLN A 203 16.91 7.19 -8.59
CA GLN A 203 17.29 5.89 -9.17
C GLN A 203 18.58 5.93 -9.99
N THR A 204 19.13 7.10 -10.29
CA THR A 204 20.47 7.22 -10.91
C THR A 204 21.61 6.85 -9.95
N ASP A 205 21.33 6.80 -8.66
CA ASP A 205 22.26 6.29 -7.66
C ASP A 205 22.03 4.78 -7.46
N ASP A 206 22.99 3.97 -7.89
CA ASP A 206 22.92 2.51 -7.81
C ASP A 206 22.76 1.97 -6.39
N TYR A 207 23.15 2.73 -5.38
CA TYR A 207 22.95 2.35 -3.97
C TYR A 207 21.55 2.70 -3.47
N ALA A 208 20.94 3.73 -4.02
CA ALA A 208 19.62 4.18 -3.60
C ALA A 208 18.50 3.22 -4.01
N HIS A 209 18.66 2.52 -5.14
CA HIS A 209 17.64 1.62 -5.69
C HIS A 209 18.00 0.13 -5.63
N ALA A 210 19.08 -0.22 -4.96
CA ALA A 210 19.49 -1.61 -4.78
C ALA A 210 18.34 -2.49 -4.27
N LYS A 211 18.32 -3.74 -4.71
CA LYS A 211 17.28 -4.69 -4.32
C LYS A 211 17.25 -4.88 -2.81
N GLY A 212 16.09 -4.72 -2.23
CA GLY A 212 15.84 -4.86 -0.81
C GLY A 212 14.73 -5.86 -0.54
N ASN A 213 14.81 -6.54 0.60
CA ASN A 213 13.78 -7.45 1.07
C ASN A 213 13.43 -7.11 2.51
N MET A 214 12.16 -7.20 2.84
CA MET A 214 11.64 -7.06 4.19
C MET A 214 10.97 -8.37 4.61
N ILE A 215 11.30 -8.82 5.81
CA ILE A 215 10.55 -9.86 6.50
C ILE A 215 9.99 -9.26 7.77
N ARG A 216 8.71 -9.45 8.01
CA ARG A 216 8.04 -8.99 9.21
C ARG A 216 7.39 -10.16 9.94
N THR A 217 7.61 -10.20 11.24
CA THR A 217 6.90 -11.04 12.20
C THR A 217 6.03 -10.18 13.10
N LYS A 218 5.30 -10.77 14.05
CA LYS A 218 4.57 -10.02 15.08
C LYS A 218 5.49 -9.18 15.99
N GLN A 219 6.77 -9.51 16.09
CA GLN A 219 7.73 -8.86 16.99
C GLN A 219 8.81 -8.07 16.26
N TRP A 220 9.19 -8.46 15.05
CA TRP A 220 10.35 -7.94 14.32
C TRP A 220 10.00 -7.54 12.89
N LYS A 221 10.75 -6.56 12.40
CA LYS A 221 10.73 -6.11 11.02
C LYS A 221 12.15 -5.81 10.54
#